data_fe303a54c3ce204eee55e7fe75540a0d
#
_entry.id   fe303a54c3ce204eee55e7fe75540a0d
#
_cell.length_a   1.000
_cell.length_b   1.000
_cell.length_c   1.000
_cell.angle_alpha   90.00
_cell.angle_beta   90.00
_cell.angle_gamma   90.00
#
_symmetry.space_group_name_H-M   'P 1'
#
loop_
_entity.id
_entity.type
_entity.pdbx_description
1 polymer ?
#
loop_
_entity_poly.entity_id
_entity_poly.type
_entity_poly.pdbx_seq_one_letter_code
_entity_poly.pdbx_strand_id
1 'polypeptide(L)'
;MLSQSQKDATIPHHMSNHRLKNRLDTLLVQNHDIPSREIAQALIMTGKVIVNNEKVTKPGTMIKNDAEIQLLSQKTTYVSRGGDKLAGAHQVFQFSIHNRIVLDAGISTGGFTDYLLQHGAKAVIGIDVGYGQVAHKIATDPRVIVIERSNIRQITPQDISDIVSKKSPHLSCIDTDISLVVMDLSFISVRKVIENVSTLVTKNADYIILIKPQFEGEKHQIGKGGIVRDDATRQEILTNVKIDLEAMGFKIQAFCDSPITGTKGNQEYFFHLTKQ
;
A
#
# COMPACT_ATOMS: atom_id res chain seq x y z
N MET A 1 -41.66 1.60 75.78
CA MET A 1 -40.99 0.38 75.36
C MET A 1 -41.02 0.35 73.84
N LEU A 2 -39.87 0.26 73.28
CA LEU A 2 -39.56 0.55 71.90
C LEU A 2 -39.82 -0.60 70.98
N SER A 3 -40.34 -0.36 69.76
CA SER A 3 -40.15 -1.28 68.63
C SER A 3 -39.76 -0.51 67.40
N GLN A 4 -38.57 -0.78 66.98
CA GLN A 4 -38.00 -0.27 65.72
C GLN A 4 -38.52 -1.09 64.54
N SER A 5 -38.99 -0.43 63.50
CA SER A 5 -39.18 -1.04 62.20
C SER A 5 -38.14 -0.48 61.22
N GLN A 6 -37.19 -1.28 60.88
CA GLN A 6 -36.28 -1.01 59.79
C GLN A 6 -37.01 -1.22 58.47
N LYS A 7 -37.00 -0.17 57.65
CA LYS A 7 -37.44 -0.26 56.26
C LYS A 7 -36.23 -0.62 55.43
N ASP A 8 -36.25 -1.79 54.84
CA ASP A 8 -35.30 -2.24 53.82
C ASP A 8 -35.45 -1.36 52.55
N ALA A 9 -34.41 -0.62 52.26
CA ALA A 9 -34.27 0.06 51.00
C ALA A 9 -33.73 -0.91 49.94
N THR A 10 -34.62 -1.42 49.12
CA THR A 10 -34.27 -2.22 47.95
C THR A 10 -33.55 -1.35 46.90
N ILE A 11 -32.30 -1.67 46.67
CA ILE A 11 -31.48 -1.08 45.60
C ILE A 11 -32.02 -1.58 44.25
N PRO A 12 -32.34 -0.71 43.27
CA PRO A 12 -32.82 -1.19 42.01
C PRO A 12 -31.69 -1.87 41.23
N HIS A 13 -31.98 -3.09 40.82
CA HIS A 13 -31.14 -3.91 39.93
C HIS A 13 -30.65 -3.12 38.71
N HIS A 14 -29.40 -3.22 38.43
CA HIS A 14 -28.76 -2.91 37.16
C HIS A 14 -29.61 -3.44 36.00
N MET A 15 -30.31 -2.53 35.31
CA MET A 15 -30.95 -2.86 34.03
C MET A 15 -29.86 -3.17 33.04
N SER A 16 -29.81 -4.40 32.59
CA SER A 16 -28.84 -4.93 31.67
C SER A 16 -28.81 -4.11 30.36
N ASN A 17 -27.68 -3.53 30.06
CA ASN A 17 -27.36 -2.77 28.82
C ASN A 17 -27.44 -3.63 27.53
N HIS A 18 -27.85 -4.91 27.63
CA HIS A 18 -27.90 -5.92 26.57
C HIS A 18 -28.97 -5.71 25.50
N ARG A 19 -29.86 -4.73 25.63
CA ARG A 19 -30.93 -4.48 24.63
C ARG A 19 -30.68 -3.28 23.72
N LEU A 20 -29.68 -2.45 23.99
CA LEU A 20 -29.39 -1.29 23.18
C LEU A 20 -28.60 -1.69 21.91
N LYS A 21 -29.11 -1.27 20.75
CA LYS A 21 -28.39 -1.40 19.48
C LYS A 21 -27.82 -0.03 19.10
N ASN A 22 -26.58 -0.04 18.68
CA ASN A 22 -25.90 1.13 18.14
C ASN A 22 -25.39 0.87 16.74
N ARG A 23 -25.13 1.94 16.01
CA ARG A 23 -24.53 1.84 14.67
C ARG A 23 -23.13 1.27 14.80
N LEU A 24 -22.78 0.37 13.88
CA LEU A 24 -21.46 -0.27 13.87
C LEU A 24 -20.32 0.74 13.76
N ASP A 25 -20.45 1.75 12.91
CA ASP A 25 -19.45 2.83 12.77
C ASP A 25 -19.25 3.62 14.08
N THR A 26 -20.29 3.79 14.87
CA THR A 26 -20.23 4.46 16.19
C THR A 26 -19.59 3.56 17.24
N LEU A 27 -19.96 2.28 17.29
CA LEU A 27 -19.38 1.32 18.23
C LEU A 27 -17.87 1.13 18.04
N LEU A 28 -17.39 1.14 16.79
CA LEU A 28 -15.97 1.04 16.49
C LEU A 28 -15.15 2.22 17.05
N VAL A 29 -15.67 3.42 16.95
CA VAL A 29 -15.02 4.62 17.52
C VAL A 29 -15.04 4.59 19.04
N GLN A 30 -16.15 4.14 19.64
CA GLN A 30 -16.33 4.15 21.11
C GLN A 30 -15.55 3.05 21.83
N ASN A 31 -15.45 1.85 21.23
CA ASN A 31 -15.02 0.64 21.95
C ASN A 31 -13.76 -0.02 21.34
N HIS A 32 -13.25 0.46 20.18
CA HIS A 32 -12.15 -0.20 19.47
C HIS A 32 -11.03 0.75 19.06
N ASP A 33 -10.89 1.90 19.73
CA ASP A 33 -9.82 2.90 19.50
C ASP A 33 -9.67 3.36 18.05
N ILE A 34 -10.77 3.38 17.29
CA ILE A 34 -10.74 3.90 15.93
C ILE A 34 -10.80 5.44 15.98
N PRO A 35 -9.80 6.14 15.39
CA PRO A 35 -9.61 7.59 15.59
C PRO A 35 -10.78 8.46 15.10
N SER A 36 -11.51 8.02 14.07
CA SER A 36 -12.66 8.78 13.55
C SER A 36 -13.71 7.86 12.93
N ARG A 37 -14.91 8.42 12.76
CA ARG A 37 -16.05 7.72 12.17
C ARG A 37 -15.84 7.44 10.67
N GLU A 38 -15.14 8.31 9.96
CA GLU A 38 -14.76 8.12 8.55
C GLU A 38 -13.85 6.91 8.40
N ILE A 39 -12.89 6.74 9.30
CA ILE A 39 -11.99 5.56 9.33
C ILE A 39 -12.79 4.30 9.65
N ALA A 40 -13.68 4.36 10.62
CA ALA A 40 -14.57 3.24 10.95
C ALA A 40 -15.43 2.82 9.74
N GLN A 41 -16.00 3.77 9.03
CA GLN A 41 -16.79 3.52 7.82
C GLN A 41 -15.95 2.89 6.71
N ALA A 42 -14.74 3.37 6.48
CA ALA A 42 -13.81 2.79 5.51
C ALA A 42 -13.46 1.34 5.84
N LEU A 43 -13.18 1.03 7.12
CA LEU A 43 -12.93 -0.34 7.59
C LEU A 43 -14.12 -1.27 7.34
N ILE A 44 -15.34 -0.80 7.64
CA ILE A 44 -16.55 -1.59 7.42
C ILE A 44 -16.78 -1.82 5.92
N MET A 45 -16.76 -0.77 5.11
CA MET A 45 -17.00 -0.86 3.66
C MET A 45 -15.97 -1.75 2.95
N THR A 46 -14.74 -1.79 3.44
CA THR A 46 -13.69 -2.67 2.92
C THR A 46 -13.76 -4.09 3.47
N GLY A 47 -14.79 -4.42 4.27
CA GLY A 47 -15.03 -5.76 4.80
C GLY A 47 -14.00 -6.21 5.84
N LYS A 48 -13.38 -5.27 6.54
CA LYS A 48 -12.40 -5.55 7.63
C LYS A 48 -13.05 -5.70 8.99
N VAL A 49 -14.36 -5.69 9.08
CA VAL A 49 -15.11 -5.82 10.32
C VAL A 49 -15.96 -7.08 10.28
N ILE A 50 -15.74 -7.95 11.27
CA ILE A 50 -16.55 -9.14 11.52
C ILE A 50 -17.37 -8.88 12.79
N VAL A 51 -18.65 -9.19 12.75
CA VAL A 51 -19.55 -9.11 13.90
C VAL A 51 -20.20 -10.47 14.10
N ASN A 52 -20.01 -11.09 15.26
CA ASN A 52 -20.51 -12.44 15.56
C ASN A 52 -20.16 -13.47 14.47
N ASN A 53 -18.91 -13.48 14.02
CA ASN A 53 -18.37 -14.31 12.95
C ASN A 53 -18.90 -14.02 11.53
N GLU A 54 -19.68 -12.96 11.33
CA GLU A 54 -20.17 -12.56 10.01
C GLU A 54 -19.52 -11.24 9.54
N LYS A 55 -19.11 -11.19 8.27
CA LYS A 55 -18.55 -10.00 7.66
C LYS A 55 -19.64 -8.94 7.43
N VAL A 56 -19.48 -7.76 8.00
CA VAL A 56 -20.40 -6.63 7.82
C VAL A 56 -19.75 -5.55 6.95
N THR A 57 -20.46 -5.12 5.90
CA THR A 57 -19.95 -4.11 4.94
C THR A 57 -20.76 -2.81 4.92
N LYS A 58 -21.84 -2.73 5.70
CA LYS A 58 -22.68 -1.52 5.79
C LYS A 58 -22.41 -0.78 7.10
N PRO A 59 -21.83 0.44 7.08
CA PRO A 59 -21.46 1.19 8.30
C PRO A 59 -22.62 1.47 9.26
N GLY A 60 -23.82 1.70 8.70
CA GLY A 60 -25.03 1.98 9.48
C GLY A 60 -25.72 0.76 10.07
N THR A 61 -25.16 -0.44 9.95
CA THR A 61 -25.76 -1.66 10.54
C THR A 61 -25.93 -1.50 12.04
N MET A 62 -27.15 -1.78 12.55
CA MET A 62 -27.49 -1.70 13.97
C MET A 62 -27.06 -3.00 14.67
N ILE A 63 -26.05 -2.89 15.50
CA ILE A 63 -25.44 -4.01 16.22
C ILE A 63 -25.77 -3.88 17.72
N LYS A 64 -25.99 -5.01 18.40
CA LYS A 64 -26.14 -5.04 19.86
C LYS A 64 -24.81 -4.62 20.51
N ASN A 65 -24.90 -3.91 21.64
CA ASN A 65 -23.68 -3.43 22.31
C ASN A 65 -22.80 -4.54 22.88
N ASP A 66 -23.34 -5.73 23.06
CA ASP A 66 -22.66 -6.92 23.53
C ASP A 66 -22.22 -7.86 22.40
N ALA A 67 -22.38 -7.46 21.14
CA ALA A 67 -21.93 -8.25 20.01
C ALA A 67 -20.38 -8.34 19.98
N GLU A 68 -19.89 -9.51 19.67
CA GLU A 68 -18.46 -9.70 19.43
C GLU A 68 -18.05 -9.02 18.11
N ILE A 69 -17.22 -7.98 18.21
CA ILE A 69 -16.71 -7.27 17.05
C ILE A 69 -15.22 -7.58 16.92
N GLN A 70 -14.86 -8.18 15.81
CA GLN A 70 -13.47 -8.45 15.45
C GLN A 70 -13.07 -7.53 14.29
N LEU A 71 -11.99 -6.79 14.49
CA LEU A 71 -11.33 -6.09 13.40
C LEU A 71 -10.36 -7.05 12.73
N LEU A 72 -10.58 -7.33 11.45
CA LEU A 72 -9.57 -7.98 10.63
C LEU A 72 -8.43 -6.97 10.42
N SER A 73 -7.70 -6.73 11.47
CA SER A 73 -6.47 -5.96 11.44
C SER A 73 -5.42 -6.84 10.76
N GLN A 74 -5.17 -6.60 9.49
CA GLN A 74 -3.78 -6.68 9.10
C GLN A 74 -3.09 -5.52 9.87
N LYS A 75 -2.45 -5.80 10.99
CA LYS A 75 -1.37 -4.95 11.50
C LYS A 75 -0.32 -4.97 10.39
N THR A 76 -0.43 -4.05 9.45
CA THR A 76 0.66 -3.84 8.52
C THR A 76 1.80 -3.31 9.37
N THR A 77 2.93 -3.99 9.33
CA THR A 77 4.18 -3.52 9.97
C THR A 77 4.64 -2.21 9.32
N TYR A 78 4.03 -1.85 8.20
CA TYR A 78 4.38 -0.73 7.34
C TYR A 78 3.27 0.33 7.30
N VAL A 79 3.57 1.53 6.84
CA VAL A 79 2.61 2.65 6.75
C VAL A 79 1.42 2.37 5.80
N SER A 80 1.54 1.37 4.93
CA SER A 80 0.43 0.89 4.09
C SER A 80 0.66 -0.56 3.64
N ARG A 81 -0.40 -1.17 3.06
CA ARG A 81 -0.35 -2.52 2.46
C ARG A 81 0.70 -2.68 1.33
N GLY A 82 1.20 -1.56 0.79
CA GLY A 82 2.31 -1.59 -0.16
C GLY A 82 3.53 -2.32 0.41
N GLY A 83 3.89 -2.04 1.68
CA GLY A 83 5.01 -2.72 2.33
C GLY A 83 4.85 -4.24 2.38
N ASP A 84 3.63 -4.74 2.65
CA ASP A 84 3.37 -6.18 2.65
C ASP A 84 3.50 -6.79 1.24
N LYS A 85 3.13 -6.05 0.18
CA LYS A 85 3.35 -6.49 -1.21
C LYS A 85 4.84 -6.67 -1.51
N LEU A 86 5.64 -5.63 -1.22
CA LEU A 86 7.08 -5.67 -1.47
C LEU A 86 7.79 -6.71 -0.61
N ALA A 87 7.33 -6.92 0.63
CA ALA A 87 7.82 -7.98 1.51
C ALA A 87 7.68 -9.36 0.86
N GLY A 88 6.52 -9.66 0.27
CA GLY A 88 6.30 -10.91 -0.44
C GLY A 88 7.19 -11.07 -1.68
N ALA A 89 7.34 -10.02 -2.48
CA ALA A 89 8.25 -10.03 -3.61
C ALA A 89 9.72 -10.25 -3.18
N HIS A 90 10.14 -9.57 -2.10
CA HIS A 90 11.50 -9.73 -1.57
C HIS A 90 11.76 -11.14 -1.03
N GLN A 91 10.77 -11.76 -0.38
CA GLN A 91 10.88 -13.13 0.08
C GLN A 91 11.13 -14.12 -1.06
N VAL A 92 10.52 -13.89 -2.23
CA VAL A 92 10.67 -14.74 -3.42
C VAL A 92 11.94 -14.43 -4.20
N PHE A 93 12.23 -13.16 -4.46
CA PHE A 93 13.32 -12.75 -5.36
C PHE A 93 14.65 -12.59 -4.66
N GLN A 94 14.67 -12.38 -3.34
CA GLN A 94 15.88 -12.23 -2.51
C GLN A 94 16.86 -11.15 -3.03
N PHE A 95 16.33 -10.06 -3.62
CA PHE A 95 17.15 -8.96 -4.10
C PHE A 95 17.78 -8.18 -2.95
N SER A 96 18.98 -7.64 -3.14
CA SER A 96 19.68 -6.87 -2.12
C SER A 96 19.04 -5.49 -1.95
N ILE A 97 18.81 -5.05 -0.70
CA ILE A 97 18.32 -3.72 -0.35
C ILE A 97 19.38 -2.94 0.45
N HIS A 98 20.13 -3.66 1.29
CA HIS A 98 21.06 -3.05 2.23
C HIS A 98 22.07 -2.13 1.56
N ASN A 99 22.20 -0.91 2.09
CA ASN A 99 23.14 0.13 1.63
C ASN A 99 22.94 0.59 0.17
N ARG A 100 21.76 0.34 -0.43
CA ARG A 100 21.43 0.81 -1.79
C ARG A 100 20.65 2.12 -1.76
N ILE A 101 20.84 2.94 -2.80
CA ILE A 101 19.97 4.07 -3.11
C ILE A 101 18.86 3.54 -4.01
N VAL A 102 17.62 3.81 -3.64
CA VAL A 102 16.43 3.24 -4.26
C VAL A 102 15.55 4.33 -4.87
N LEU A 103 15.06 4.11 -6.07
CA LEU A 103 13.98 4.88 -6.67
C LEU A 103 12.64 4.19 -6.39
N ASP A 104 11.74 4.87 -5.68
CA ASP A 104 10.35 4.44 -5.46
C ASP A 104 9.43 5.21 -6.42
N ALA A 105 9.12 4.59 -7.55
CA ALA A 105 8.28 5.17 -8.60
C ALA A 105 6.79 4.90 -8.29
N GLY A 106 6.10 5.94 -7.82
CA GLY A 106 4.74 5.87 -7.28
C GLY A 106 4.75 5.66 -5.78
N ILE A 107 5.49 6.50 -5.02
CA ILE A 107 5.63 6.36 -3.56
C ILE A 107 4.30 6.36 -2.81
N SER A 108 3.28 7.10 -3.28
CA SER A 108 1.95 7.18 -2.66
C SER A 108 2.04 7.47 -1.15
N THR A 109 1.55 6.57 -0.29
CA THR A 109 1.67 6.68 1.18
C THR A 109 3.05 6.30 1.72
N GLY A 110 3.93 5.71 0.92
CA GLY A 110 5.27 5.30 1.30
C GLY A 110 5.40 3.87 1.83
N GLY A 111 4.47 2.97 1.45
CA GLY A 111 4.51 1.59 1.93
C GLY A 111 5.76 0.83 1.46
N PHE A 112 6.14 0.95 0.19
CA PHE A 112 7.39 0.36 -0.33
C PHE A 112 8.60 1.01 0.34
N THR A 113 8.62 2.31 0.42
CA THR A 113 9.69 3.08 1.10
C THR A 113 9.87 2.64 2.54
N ASP A 114 8.78 2.47 3.32
CA ASP A 114 8.87 2.01 4.72
C ASP A 114 9.51 0.62 4.81
N TYR A 115 9.12 -0.30 3.92
CA TYR A 115 9.76 -1.61 3.82
C TYR A 115 11.26 -1.50 3.56
N LEU A 116 11.65 -0.73 2.56
CA LEU A 116 13.04 -0.54 2.14
C LEU A 116 13.91 0.03 3.26
N LEU A 117 13.41 1.05 3.97
CA LEU A 117 14.11 1.68 5.10
C LEU A 117 14.33 0.73 6.27
N GLN A 118 13.34 -0.13 6.56
CA GLN A 118 13.46 -1.17 7.60
C GLN A 118 14.46 -2.27 7.21
N HIS A 119 14.71 -2.47 5.91
CA HIS A 119 15.67 -3.44 5.39
C HIS A 119 17.03 -2.81 5.00
N GLY A 120 17.31 -1.61 5.51
CA GLY A 120 18.63 -1.00 5.43
C GLY A 120 18.95 -0.30 4.12
N ALA A 121 17.94 0.17 3.37
CA ALA A 121 18.20 1.09 2.26
C ALA A 121 18.97 2.32 2.75
N LYS A 122 19.98 2.74 1.99
CA LYS A 122 20.82 3.91 2.30
C LYS A 122 20.03 5.20 2.15
N ALA A 123 19.27 5.30 1.06
CA ALA A 123 18.34 6.40 0.78
C ALA A 123 17.24 5.93 -0.17
N VAL A 124 16.09 6.62 -0.12
CA VAL A 124 14.98 6.40 -1.05
C VAL A 124 14.57 7.73 -1.67
N ILE A 125 14.52 7.75 -3.00
CA ILE A 125 13.99 8.87 -3.78
C ILE A 125 12.60 8.44 -4.26
N GLY A 126 11.56 9.00 -3.64
CA GLY A 126 10.18 8.70 -3.96
C GLY A 126 9.59 9.73 -4.91
N ILE A 127 9.01 9.30 -6.02
CA ILE A 127 8.39 10.17 -7.03
C ILE A 127 6.91 9.84 -7.13
N ASP A 128 6.05 10.88 -7.10
CA ASP A 128 4.60 10.73 -7.29
C ASP A 128 3.99 11.95 -8.00
N VAL A 129 2.92 11.71 -8.76
CA VAL A 129 2.09 12.77 -9.35
C VAL A 129 1.17 13.41 -8.31
N GLY A 130 0.87 12.69 -7.24
CA GLY A 130 0.08 13.15 -6.10
C GLY A 130 0.80 14.19 -5.26
N TYR A 131 0.08 14.70 -4.25
CA TYR A 131 0.60 15.67 -3.30
C TYR A 131 0.04 15.43 -1.89
N GLY A 132 0.90 15.50 -0.87
CA GLY A 132 0.51 15.40 0.53
C GLY A 132 -0.02 14.01 0.93
N GLN A 133 0.32 12.96 0.18
CA GLN A 133 -0.13 11.59 0.44
C GLN A 133 0.85 10.79 1.30
N VAL A 134 2.12 11.17 1.30
CA VAL A 134 3.18 10.45 2.00
C VAL A 134 2.97 10.51 3.50
N ALA A 135 3.01 9.37 4.16
CA ALA A 135 2.87 9.30 5.61
C ALA A 135 3.96 10.14 6.31
N HIS A 136 3.58 10.86 7.38
CA HIS A 136 4.49 11.77 8.09
C HIS A 136 5.81 11.09 8.50
N LYS A 137 5.75 9.86 9.02
CA LYS A 137 6.92 9.05 9.37
C LYS A 137 7.92 8.92 8.22
N ILE A 138 7.42 8.77 7.00
CA ILE A 138 8.23 8.59 5.79
C ILE A 138 8.75 9.93 5.30
N ALA A 139 7.87 10.93 5.24
CA ALA A 139 8.22 12.28 4.76
C ALA A 139 9.27 12.98 5.64
N THR A 140 9.40 12.58 6.91
CA THR A 140 10.36 13.15 7.87
C THR A 140 11.60 12.30 8.09
N ASP A 141 11.72 11.12 7.47
CA ASP A 141 12.93 10.30 7.56
C ASP A 141 14.07 10.98 6.77
N PRO A 142 15.24 11.26 7.36
CA PRO A 142 16.34 11.96 6.69
C PRO A 142 16.92 11.21 5.49
N ARG A 143 16.61 9.93 5.33
CA ARG A 143 17.02 9.10 4.19
C ARG A 143 16.04 9.19 3.00
N VAL A 144 14.92 9.90 3.15
CA VAL A 144 13.87 9.95 2.14
C VAL A 144 13.80 11.33 1.48
N ILE A 145 13.80 11.33 0.16
CA ILE A 145 13.58 12.52 -0.67
C ILE A 145 12.28 12.32 -1.44
N VAL A 146 11.26 13.10 -1.11
CA VAL A 146 9.95 13.02 -1.79
C VAL A 146 9.88 14.09 -2.88
N ILE A 147 9.57 13.65 -4.09
CA ILE A 147 9.36 14.49 -5.29
C ILE A 147 7.89 14.33 -5.70
N GLU A 148 7.03 15.20 -5.18
CA GLU A 148 5.61 15.21 -5.46
C GLU A 148 5.24 16.08 -6.67
N ARG A 149 4.00 15.93 -7.18
CA ARG A 149 3.48 16.64 -8.36
C ARG A 149 4.37 16.47 -9.59
N SER A 150 5.02 15.32 -9.68
CA SER A 150 6.03 15.06 -10.71
C SER A 150 5.71 13.81 -11.50
N ASN A 151 5.65 13.96 -12.82
CA ASN A 151 5.39 12.84 -13.69
C ASN A 151 6.70 12.10 -13.98
N ILE A 152 6.80 10.86 -13.52
CA ILE A 152 8.00 10.02 -13.70
C ILE A 152 8.45 9.89 -15.16
N ARG A 153 7.57 10.11 -16.13
CA ARG A 153 7.90 10.10 -17.55
C ARG A 153 8.70 11.31 -18.02
N GLN A 154 8.78 12.36 -17.23
CA GLN A 154 9.37 13.66 -17.60
C GLN A 154 10.58 14.04 -16.75
N ILE A 155 10.76 13.36 -15.61
CA ILE A 155 11.89 13.59 -14.72
C ILE A 155 13.18 13.18 -15.42
N THR A 156 14.18 14.03 -15.30
CA THR A 156 15.53 13.80 -15.82
C THR A 156 16.52 13.51 -14.68
N PRO A 157 17.69 12.92 -14.97
CA PRO A 157 18.77 12.78 -13.97
C PRO A 157 19.18 14.11 -13.35
N GLN A 158 19.17 15.19 -14.14
CA GLN A 158 19.52 16.54 -13.65
C GLN A 158 18.49 17.05 -12.64
N ASP A 159 17.18 16.84 -12.88
CA ASP A 159 16.12 17.22 -11.94
C ASP A 159 16.31 16.52 -10.59
N ILE A 160 16.64 15.20 -10.61
CA ILE A 160 16.92 14.45 -9.38
C ILE A 160 18.12 15.04 -8.66
N SER A 161 19.23 15.28 -9.36
CA SER A 161 20.46 15.84 -8.78
C SER A 161 20.19 17.21 -8.13
N ASP A 162 19.48 18.10 -8.81
CA ASP A 162 19.15 19.44 -8.32
C ASP A 162 18.25 19.39 -7.08
N ILE A 163 17.25 18.50 -7.08
CA ILE A 163 16.32 18.33 -5.95
C ILE A 163 17.04 17.72 -4.76
N VAL A 164 17.88 16.69 -4.95
CA VAL A 164 18.66 16.05 -3.91
C VAL A 164 19.60 17.07 -3.26
N SER A 165 20.34 17.83 -4.05
CA SER A 165 21.28 18.86 -3.56
C SER A 165 20.56 19.95 -2.75
N LYS A 166 19.34 20.33 -3.17
CA LYS A 166 18.56 21.37 -2.50
C LYS A 166 17.86 20.90 -1.22
N LYS A 167 17.26 19.71 -1.26
CA LYS A 167 16.43 19.17 -0.15
C LYS A 167 17.25 18.44 0.90
N SER A 168 18.32 17.80 0.51
CA SER A 168 19.11 16.92 1.36
C SER A 168 20.63 17.07 1.06
N PRO A 169 21.23 18.21 1.41
CA PRO A 169 22.65 18.47 1.13
C PRO A 169 23.58 17.39 1.68
N HIS A 170 23.20 16.73 2.77
CA HIS A 170 23.95 15.61 3.35
C HIS A 170 23.92 14.35 2.48
N LEU A 171 22.94 14.25 1.55
CA LEU A 171 22.86 13.19 0.55
C LEU A 171 23.46 13.62 -0.81
N SER A 172 23.80 14.90 -1.01
CA SER A 172 24.38 15.39 -2.26
C SER A 172 25.81 14.87 -2.52
N CYS A 173 26.52 14.45 -1.47
CA CYS A 173 27.82 13.76 -1.58
C CYS A 173 27.67 12.26 -1.87
N ILE A 174 26.44 11.76 -1.89
CA ILE A 174 26.16 10.42 -2.35
C ILE A 174 26.06 10.53 -3.87
N ASP A 175 27.08 10.00 -4.57
CA ASP A 175 26.92 9.72 -6.00
C ASP A 175 25.52 9.13 -6.14
N THR A 176 24.68 9.75 -6.99
CA THR A 176 23.26 9.34 -7.14
C THR A 176 23.17 8.02 -7.91
N ASP A 177 23.99 7.04 -7.50
CA ASP A 177 24.01 5.70 -8.04
C ASP A 177 22.77 4.93 -7.58
N ILE A 178 21.62 5.35 -8.11
CA ILE A 178 20.37 4.64 -7.93
C ILE A 178 20.52 3.27 -8.55
N SER A 179 20.59 2.24 -7.72
CA SER A 179 20.89 0.89 -8.17
C SER A 179 19.72 -0.08 -8.02
N LEU A 180 18.66 0.34 -7.34
CA LEU A 180 17.41 -0.43 -7.20
C LEU A 180 16.21 0.47 -7.54
N VAL A 181 15.27 -0.07 -8.32
CA VAL A 181 13.98 0.54 -8.59
C VAL A 181 12.88 -0.33 -8.00
N VAL A 182 11.97 0.27 -7.27
CA VAL A 182 10.67 -0.32 -6.95
C VAL A 182 9.59 0.51 -7.63
N MET A 183 8.55 -0.13 -8.17
CA MET A 183 7.52 0.58 -8.93
C MET A 183 6.13 0.05 -8.63
N ASP A 184 5.24 0.91 -8.14
CA ASP A 184 3.82 0.64 -7.91
C ASP A 184 2.96 1.76 -8.52
N LEU A 185 2.89 1.80 -9.85
CA LEU A 185 2.13 2.81 -10.58
C LEU A 185 0.68 2.41 -10.80
N SER A 186 -0.21 3.40 -10.86
CA SER A 186 -1.63 3.23 -11.17
C SER A 186 -2.02 4.09 -12.37
N PHE A 187 -3.01 3.60 -13.14
CA PHE A 187 -3.58 4.30 -14.31
C PHE A 187 -2.63 4.52 -15.49
N ILE A 188 -1.51 3.83 -15.50
CA ILE A 188 -0.55 3.88 -16.60
C ILE A 188 0.12 2.51 -16.76
N SER A 189 0.40 2.12 -18.00
CA SER A 189 1.19 0.92 -18.30
C SER A 189 2.68 1.16 -17.96
N VAL A 190 3.32 0.15 -17.38
CA VAL A 190 4.77 0.15 -17.11
C VAL A 190 5.59 0.39 -18.39
N ARG A 191 5.13 -0.15 -19.51
CA ARG A 191 5.76 0.00 -20.84
C ARG A 191 5.96 1.45 -21.27
N LYS A 192 5.12 2.37 -20.78
CA LYS A 192 5.18 3.81 -21.09
C LYS A 192 6.12 4.62 -20.20
N VAL A 193 6.69 3.99 -19.19
CA VAL A 193 7.45 4.67 -18.13
C VAL A 193 8.85 4.10 -17.96
N ILE A 194 9.03 2.79 -18.19
CA ILE A 194 10.25 2.08 -17.82
C ILE A 194 11.49 2.57 -18.55
N GLU A 195 11.36 3.00 -19.80
CA GLU A 195 12.50 3.56 -20.55
C GLU A 195 13.00 4.85 -19.88
N ASN A 196 12.09 5.77 -19.51
CA ASN A 196 12.51 6.97 -18.80
C ASN A 196 13.11 6.64 -17.44
N VAL A 197 12.50 5.73 -16.68
CA VAL A 197 13.03 5.25 -15.38
C VAL A 197 14.45 4.70 -15.55
N SER A 198 14.72 4.01 -16.64
CA SER A 198 16.05 3.46 -16.89
C SER A 198 17.13 4.50 -17.14
N THR A 199 16.77 5.73 -17.51
CA THR A 199 17.74 6.83 -17.63
C THR A 199 18.13 7.44 -16.29
N LEU A 200 17.35 7.18 -15.25
CA LEU A 200 17.51 7.75 -13.90
C LEU A 200 18.41 6.91 -13.00
N VAL A 201 18.83 5.73 -13.45
CA VAL A 201 19.47 4.72 -12.61
C VAL A 201 20.75 4.17 -13.27
N THR A 202 21.55 3.46 -12.50
CA THR A 202 22.77 2.82 -13.00
C THR A 202 22.44 1.69 -14.00
N LYS A 203 23.39 1.37 -14.89
CA LYS A 203 23.22 0.31 -15.90
C LYS A 203 22.88 -1.06 -15.33
N ASN A 204 23.37 -1.36 -14.12
CA ASN A 204 23.17 -2.65 -13.47
C ASN A 204 22.09 -2.59 -12.38
N ALA A 205 21.17 -1.66 -12.47
CA ALA A 205 20.09 -1.56 -11.50
C ALA A 205 19.15 -2.77 -11.59
N ASP A 206 18.64 -3.19 -10.41
CA ASP A 206 17.51 -4.10 -10.31
C ASP A 206 16.21 -3.32 -10.37
N TYR A 207 15.19 -3.90 -11.01
CA TYR A 207 13.85 -3.32 -11.08
C TYR A 207 12.85 -4.33 -10.51
N ILE A 208 12.16 -3.95 -9.45
CA ILE A 208 11.09 -4.73 -8.80
C ILE A 208 9.78 -4.02 -9.10
N ILE A 209 9.05 -4.50 -10.08
CA ILE A 209 7.92 -3.78 -10.68
C ILE A 209 6.63 -4.52 -10.41
N LEU A 210 5.64 -3.82 -9.85
CA LEU A 210 4.29 -4.34 -9.69
C LEU A 210 3.50 -4.15 -10.99
N ILE A 211 3.22 -5.26 -11.65
CA ILE A 211 2.41 -5.33 -12.86
C ILE A 211 0.95 -5.48 -12.48
N LYS A 212 0.12 -4.59 -12.99
CA LYS A 212 -1.32 -4.54 -12.76
C LYS A 212 -2.05 -4.81 -14.07
N PRO A 213 -2.58 -6.03 -14.30
CA PRO A 213 -3.21 -6.39 -15.57
C PRO A 213 -4.26 -5.39 -16.06
N GLN A 214 -5.00 -4.78 -15.13
CA GLN A 214 -6.02 -3.78 -15.46
C GLN A 214 -5.47 -2.47 -16.05
N PHE A 215 -4.16 -2.20 -15.96
CA PHE A 215 -3.52 -1.03 -16.56
C PHE A 215 -2.60 -1.40 -17.73
N GLU A 216 -2.43 -2.70 -17.95
CA GLU A 216 -1.58 -3.24 -19.01
C GLU A 216 -2.39 -3.78 -20.20
N GLY A 217 -3.58 -4.32 -19.93
CA GLY A 217 -4.45 -4.92 -20.95
C GLY A 217 -5.14 -3.89 -21.83
N GLU A 218 -5.61 -4.36 -22.97
CA GLU A 218 -6.44 -3.61 -23.89
C GLU A 218 -7.87 -3.43 -23.35
N LYS A 219 -8.56 -2.41 -23.84
CA LYS A 219 -9.91 -2.05 -23.35
C LYS A 219 -10.91 -3.21 -23.37
N HIS A 220 -10.83 -4.11 -24.36
CA HIS A 220 -11.73 -5.27 -24.47
C HIS A 220 -11.42 -6.39 -23.47
N GLN A 221 -10.18 -6.47 -22.96
CA GLN A 221 -9.74 -7.44 -21.96
C GLN A 221 -10.13 -7.03 -20.52
N ILE A 222 -10.51 -5.76 -20.34
CA ILE A 222 -10.81 -5.19 -19.02
C ILE A 222 -12.33 -5.19 -18.81
N GLY A 223 -12.80 -5.98 -17.87
CA GLY A 223 -14.22 -6.10 -17.54
C GLY A 223 -14.80 -4.89 -16.82
N LYS A 224 -16.12 -4.93 -16.58
CA LYS A 224 -16.85 -3.89 -15.85
C LYS A 224 -16.19 -3.63 -14.48
N GLY A 225 -15.97 -2.35 -14.17
CA GLY A 225 -15.34 -1.92 -12.92
C GLY A 225 -13.81 -1.93 -12.95
N GLY A 226 -13.18 -2.23 -14.10
CA GLY A 226 -11.72 -2.29 -14.23
C GLY A 226 -11.14 -3.58 -13.64
N ILE A 227 -11.85 -4.70 -13.75
CA ILE A 227 -11.43 -6.00 -13.21
C ILE A 227 -11.17 -6.98 -14.34
N VAL A 228 -9.97 -7.57 -14.38
CA VAL A 228 -9.62 -8.69 -15.26
C VAL A 228 -9.92 -10.00 -14.52
N ARG A 229 -11.05 -10.63 -14.84
CA ARG A 229 -11.55 -11.79 -14.09
C ARG A 229 -11.00 -13.12 -14.58
N ASP A 230 -10.88 -13.24 -15.89
CA ASP A 230 -10.45 -14.46 -16.53
C ASP A 230 -8.94 -14.66 -16.39
N ASP A 231 -8.55 -15.87 -15.99
CA ASP A 231 -7.14 -16.21 -15.78
C ASP A 231 -6.35 -16.26 -17.08
N ALA A 232 -6.94 -16.81 -18.14
CA ALA A 232 -6.31 -16.88 -19.46
C ALA A 232 -6.01 -15.46 -19.98
N THR A 233 -6.96 -14.55 -19.83
CA THR A 233 -6.78 -13.13 -20.19
C THR A 233 -5.67 -12.47 -19.37
N ARG A 234 -5.58 -12.78 -18.07
CA ARG A 234 -4.45 -12.25 -17.24
C ARG A 234 -3.11 -12.77 -17.73
N GLN A 235 -3.00 -14.06 -18.02
CA GLN A 235 -1.76 -14.66 -18.52
C GLN A 235 -1.35 -14.12 -19.88
N GLU A 236 -2.31 -13.90 -20.78
CA GLU A 236 -2.09 -13.23 -22.07
C GLU A 236 -1.51 -11.81 -21.87
N ILE A 237 -2.13 -10.99 -21.00
CA ILE A 237 -1.64 -9.65 -20.70
C ILE A 237 -0.21 -9.70 -20.16
N LEU A 238 0.09 -10.58 -19.20
CA LEU A 238 1.41 -10.72 -18.62
C LEU A 238 2.45 -11.16 -19.66
N THR A 239 2.07 -12.06 -20.56
CA THR A 239 2.93 -12.53 -21.66
C THR A 239 3.27 -11.37 -22.60
N ASN A 240 2.27 -10.56 -22.98
CA ASN A 240 2.49 -9.40 -23.83
C ASN A 240 3.38 -8.33 -23.15
N VAL A 241 3.16 -8.05 -21.86
CA VAL A 241 4.04 -7.15 -21.09
C VAL A 241 5.46 -7.66 -21.07
N LYS A 242 5.66 -8.98 -20.88
CA LYS A 242 6.99 -9.61 -20.88
C LYS A 242 7.69 -9.43 -22.22
N ILE A 243 7.02 -9.73 -23.32
CA ILE A 243 7.57 -9.60 -24.68
C ILE A 243 7.97 -8.16 -24.95
N ASP A 244 7.13 -7.19 -24.60
CA ASP A 244 7.41 -5.77 -24.83
C ASP A 244 8.60 -5.29 -24.00
N LEU A 245 8.71 -5.69 -22.74
CA LEU A 245 9.85 -5.35 -21.88
C LEU A 245 11.16 -5.96 -22.41
N GLU A 246 11.13 -7.20 -22.88
CA GLU A 246 12.28 -7.86 -23.49
C GLU A 246 12.71 -7.15 -24.78
N ALA A 247 11.74 -6.69 -25.61
CA ALA A 247 12.01 -5.90 -26.81
C ALA A 247 12.64 -4.53 -26.50
N MET A 248 12.35 -3.96 -25.30
CA MET A 248 12.98 -2.72 -24.80
C MET A 248 14.36 -2.94 -24.16
N GLY A 249 14.91 -4.16 -24.22
CA GLY A 249 16.23 -4.51 -23.68
C GLY A 249 16.24 -4.84 -22.18
N PHE A 250 15.08 -5.14 -21.58
CA PHE A 250 15.02 -5.65 -20.22
C PHE A 250 15.04 -7.16 -20.20
N LYS A 251 15.80 -7.74 -19.26
CA LYS A 251 15.79 -9.17 -18.99
C LYS A 251 14.94 -9.47 -17.76
N ILE A 252 13.97 -10.36 -17.90
CA ILE A 252 13.15 -10.82 -16.78
C ILE A 252 13.93 -11.91 -16.04
N GLN A 253 14.32 -11.63 -14.80
CA GLN A 253 15.04 -12.55 -13.94
C GLN A 253 14.09 -13.53 -13.24
N ALA A 254 12.96 -13.00 -12.75
CA ALA A 254 11.92 -13.75 -12.06
C ALA A 254 10.58 -13.01 -12.09
N PHE A 255 9.50 -13.72 -11.81
CA PHE A 255 8.19 -13.14 -11.55
C PHE A 255 7.44 -13.93 -10.49
N CYS A 256 6.53 -13.30 -9.78
CA CYS A 256 5.64 -13.95 -8.80
C CYS A 256 4.33 -13.19 -8.64
N ASP A 257 3.35 -13.85 -8.06
CA ASP A 257 2.11 -13.24 -7.65
C ASP A 257 2.35 -12.24 -6.51
N SER A 258 1.62 -11.13 -6.51
CA SER A 258 1.53 -10.28 -5.34
C SER A 258 0.81 -11.03 -4.21
N PRO A 259 1.33 -11.00 -2.95
CA PRO A 259 0.72 -11.73 -1.84
C PRO A 259 -0.66 -11.20 -1.46
N ILE A 260 -1.00 -10.00 -1.90
CA ILE A 260 -2.29 -9.37 -1.69
C ILE A 260 -2.82 -8.75 -2.98
N THR A 261 -4.12 -8.86 -3.17
CA THR A 261 -4.82 -8.28 -4.33
C THR A 261 -4.91 -6.75 -4.24
N GLY A 262 -5.06 -6.12 -5.39
CA GLY A 262 -5.37 -4.69 -5.50
C GLY A 262 -6.70 -4.33 -4.84
N THR A 263 -6.97 -3.03 -4.67
CA THR A 263 -8.14 -2.49 -3.94
C THR A 263 -9.49 -2.96 -4.49
N LYS A 264 -9.57 -3.29 -5.77
CA LYS A 264 -10.78 -3.83 -6.42
C LYS A 264 -10.77 -5.35 -6.56
N GLY A 265 -9.80 -6.05 -5.95
CA GLY A 265 -9.67 -7.50 -6.00
C GLY A 265 -8.95 -8.02 -7.24
N ASN A 266 -8.32 -7.16 -8.05
CA ASN A 266 -7.46 -7.61 -9.14
C ASN A 266 -6.24 -8.34 -8.58
N GLN A 267 -5.90 -9.50 -9.15
CA GLN A 267 -4.60 -10.12 -8.93
C GLN A 267 -3.54 -9.26 -9.59
N GLU A 268 -2.46 -8.99 -8.87
CA GLU A 268 -1.30 -8.21 -9.30
C GLU A 268 -0.05 -9.10 -9.24
N TYR A 269 1.00 -8.74 -9.96
CA TYR A 269 2.19 -9.56 -10.14
C TYR A 269 3.45 -8.74 -9.98
N PHE A 270 4.51 -9.32 -9.46
CA PHE A 270 5.82 -8.69 -9.44
C PHE A 270 6.72 -9.28 -10.52
N PHE A 271 7.44 -8.40 -11.21
CA PHE A 271 8.54 -8.77 -12.08
C PHE A 271 9.85 -8.24 -11.49
N HIS A 272 10.86 -9.08 -11.48
CA HIS A 272 12.25 -8.70 -11.23
C HIS A 272 12.98 -8.61 -12.55
N LEU A 273 13.48 -7.43 -12.89
CA LEU A 273 14.14 -7.15 -14.16
C LEU A 273 15.53 -6.58 -13.95
N THR A 274 16.37 -6.73 -14.97
CA THR A 274 17.61 -5.98 -15.17
C THR A 274 17.64 -5.44 -16.59
N LYS A 275 18.30 -4.29 -16.84
CA LYS A 275 18.50 -3.78 -18.18
C LYS A 275 19.82 -4.34 -18.74
N GLN A 276 19.79 -4.83 -19.99
CA GLN A 276 20.97 -5.30 -20.72
C GLN A 276 21.76 -4.16 -21.36
#